data_ed1a5c3871ce61775698281f6930879d
#
_entry.id   ed1a5c3871ce61775698281f6930879d
#
_cell.length_a   1.000
_cell.length_b   1.000
_cell.length_c   1.000
_cell.angle_alpha   90.00
_cell.angle_beta   90.00
_cell.angle_gamma   90.00
#
_symmetry.space_group_name_H-M   'P 1'
#
loop_
_entity.id
_entity.type
_entity.pdbx_description
1 polymer ?
#
loop_
_entity_poly.entity_id
_entity_poly.type
_entity_poly.pdbx_seq_one_letter_code
_entity_poly.pdbx_strand_id
1 'polypeptide(L)'
;EIYTRLFVGSVDVYKRQVMKTFIIKENEAGQRFDKYLKKLLKEAPSSFVYKMLRKKNIVLNGKKADGSEKLNARDEVKLFLADETYDKFAGAEVKESFPTTALDIVYEDEDILIINKPAGMLSQKAQPSDISANEYIIGYLLQSRALKETDLRTFRPSVCNRLDRNTSGLLTAGKTLKGLQDLSETLKKRTVKKYYLCLVAGCITAPQHLKGYLMKDERQNRVFISKEKTADALCIETEYEPLEVYQDVTLLQVHLITGRSHQIRAHLASIGHPIIGDSKYGNEKINHFYRERTGVKHQLLHAYRMIFADGRCVEAAPPDDFNKAICYANQNATEQ
;
A
#
# COMPACT_ATOMS: atom_id res chain seq x y z
N GLU A 1 62.89 -44.27 -36.39
CA GLU A 1 61.38 -44.13 -36.27
C GLU A 1 61.06 -43.48 -34.97
N ILE A 2 60.62 -42.24 -35.01
CA ILE A 2 60.28 -41.43 -33.82
C ILE A 2 58.77 -41.36 -33.74
N TYR A 3 58.19 -42.02 -32.74
CA TYR A 3 56.76 -41.94 -32.44
C TYR A 3 56.48 -40.63 -31.67
N THR A 4 55.86 -39.68 -32.38
CA THR A 4 55.30 -38.49 -31.78
C THR A 4 53.94 -38.78 -31.22
N ARG A 5 53.82 -38.96 -29.87
CA ARG A 5 52.54 -39.01 -29.15
C ARG A 5 51.96 -37.58 -29.11
N LEU A 6 50.90 -37.37 -29.83
CA LEU A 6 50.03 -36.23 -29.70
C LEU A 6 49.29 -36.33 -28.33
N PHE A 7 49.67 -35.50 -27.37
CA PHE A 7 48.85 -35.24 -26.22
C PHE A 7 47.67 -34.36 -26.66
N VAL A 8 46.49 -34.98 -26.76
CA VAL A 8 45.24 -34.24 -26.82
C VAL A 8 44.95 -33.76 -25.39
N GLY A 9 45.38 -32.53 -25.11
CA GLY A 9 45.04 -31.87 -23.86
C GLY A 9 43.52 -31.58 -23.87
N SER A 10 42.82 -32.20 -22.98
CA SER A 10 41.46 -31.78 -22.63
C SER A 10 41.52 -30.33 -22.13
N VAL A 11 41.02 -29.42 -22.92
CA VAL A 11 40.78 -28.04 -22.45
C VAL A 11 39.62 -28.14 -21.45
N ASP A 12 39.97 -28.36 -20.20
CA ASP A 12 39.06 -28.09 -19.11
C ASP A 12 38.71 -26.62 -19.12
N VAL A 13 37.58 -26.31 -19.70
CA VAL A 13 36.95 -24.99 -19.57
C VAL A 13 36.59 -24.86 -18.08
N TYR A 14 37.53 -24.38 -17.28
CA TYR A 14 37.24 -23.91 -15.93
C TYR A 14 36.17 -22.81 -16.09
N LYS A 15 34.90 -23.14 -15.85
CA LYS A 15 33.90 -22.13 -15.68
C LYS A 15 34.35 -21.24 -14.52
N ARG A 16 34.90 -20.07 -14.85
CA ARG A 16 35.30 -19.07 -13.86
C ARG A 16 34.10 -18.81 -12.98
N GLN A 17 34.14 -19.28 -11.77
CA GLN A 17 33.20 -18.84 -10.73
C GLN A 17 33.57 -17.40 -10.41
N VAL A 18 32.72 -16.46 -10.85
CA VAL A 18 32.89 -15.05 -10.54
C VAL A 18 32.26 -14.77 -9.22
N MET A 19 33.02 -14.23 -8.29
CA MET A 19 32.55 -13.80 -7.01
C MET A 19 31.84 -12.46 -7.13
N LYS A 20 30.52 -12.46 -6.92
CA LYS A 20 29.76 -11.21 -6.81
C LYS A 20 29.52 -10.90 -5.33
N THR A 21 29.84 -9.68 -4.94
CA THR A 21 29.71 -9.21 -3.56
C THR A 21 28.64 -8.12 -3.49
N PHE A 22 27.74 -8.23 -2.51
CA PHE A 22 26.71 -7.25 -2.22
C PHE A 22 26.83 -6.85 -0.76
N ILE A 23 26.83 -5.55 -0.50
CA ILE A 23 26.81 -4.99 0.84
C ILE A 23 25.38 -4.58 1.14
N ILE A 24 24.83 -5.10 2.23
CA ILE A 24 23.46 -4.78 2.66
C ILE A 24 23.40 -3.30 3.08
N LYS A 25 22.52 -2.56 2.44
CA LYS A 25 22.25 -1.14 2.73
C LYS A 25 21.31 -1.00 3.92
N GLU A 26 21.22 0.21 4.48
CA GLU A 26 20.30 0.52 5.59
C GLU A 26 18.84 0.18 5.25
N ASN A 27 18.40 0.48 4.03
CA ASN A 27 17.03 0.20 3.56
C ASN A 27 16.78 -1.27 3.20
N GLU A 28 17.77 -2.13 3.27
CA GLU A 28 17.68 -3.58 3.02
C GLU A 28 17.79 -4.39 4.31
N ALA A 29 18.26 -3.76 5.38
CA ALA A 29 18.41 -4.37 6.69
C ALA A 29 17.05 -4.77 7.30
N GLY A 30 17.06 -5.76 8.19
CA GLY A 30 15.86 -6.22 8.88
C GLY A 30 15.05 -7.28 8.12
N GLN A 31 15.34 -7.57 6.84
CA GLN A 31 14.70 -8.66 6.12
C GLN A 31 15.44 -9.99 6.33
N ARG A 32 14.72 -11.10 6.11
CA ARG A 32 15.35 -12.42 6.12
C ARG A 32 16.23 -12.60 4.89
N PHE A 33 17.35 -13.31 5.05
CA PHE A 33 18.32 -13.53 3.98
C PHE A 33 17.72 -14.27 2.78
N ASP A 34 16.88 -15.29 3.00
CA ASP A 34 16.20 -15.99 1.90
C ASP A 34 15.28 -15.05 1.09
N LYS A 35 14.65 -14.07 1.74
CA LYS A 35 13.80 -13.08 1.08
C LYS A 35 14.60 -12.10 0.24
N TYR A 36 15.75 -11.65 0.77
CA TYR A 36 16.70 -10.83 0.02
C TYR A 36 17.20 -11.56 -1.23
N LEU A 37 17.66 -12.81 -1.08
CA LEU A 37 18.16 -13.61 -2.20
C LEU A 37 17.09 -13.86 -3.27
N LYS A 38 15.83 -14.07 -2.90
CA LYS A 38 14.71 -14.20 -3.85
C LYS A 38 14.44 -12.94 -4.65
N LYS A 39 14.72 -11.77 -4.09
CA LYS A 39 14.61 -10.51 -4.82
C LYS A 39 15.81 -10.30 -5.74
N LEU A 40 17.02 -10.63 -5.26
CA LEU A 40 18.26 -10.51 -6.01
C LEU A 40 18.31 -11.48 -7.20
N LEU A 41 17.79 -12.71 -7.01
CA LEU A 41 17.73 -13.78 -7.99
C LEU A 41 16.25 -14.10 -8.28
N LYS A 42 15.51 -13.13 -8.82
CA LYS A 42 14.03 -13.17 -8.95
C LYS A 42 13.52 -14.34 -9.80
N GLU A 43 14.31 -14.79 -10.77
CA GLU A 43 13.97 -15.90 -11.67
C GLU A 43 14.41 -17.27 -11.13
N ALA A 44 15.09 -17.29 -9.96
CA ALA A 44 15.57 -18.54 -9.37
C ALA A 44 14.44 -19.24 -8.59
N PRO A 45 14.21 -20.54 -8.81
CA PRO A 45 13.34 -21.31 -7.94
C PRO A 45 13.89 -21.37 -6.53
N SER A 46 13.01 -21.41 -5.53
CA SER A 46 13.42 -21.47 -4.12
C SER A 46 14.38 -22.63 -3.82
N SER A 47 14.17 -23.78 -4.46
CA SER A 47 15.02 -24.96 -4.34
C SER A 47 16.48 -24.69 -4.75
N PHE A 48 16.68 -23.87 -5.79
CA PHE A 48 18.02 -23.46 -6.24
C PHE A 48 18.70 -22.61 -5.15
N VAL A 49 18.02 -21.59 -4.63
CA VAL A 49 18.58 -20.70 -3.60
C VAL A 49 19.04 -21.51 -2.37
N TYR A 50 18.18 -22.38 -1.84
CA TYR A 50 18.54 -23.21 -0.69
C TYR A 50 19.64 -24.24 -1.01
N LYS A 51 19.71 -24.76 -2.26
CA LYS A 51 20.81 -25.63 -2.71
C LYS A 51 22.15 -24.86 -2.71
N MET A 52 22.16 -23.61 -3.14
CA MET A 52 23.38 -22.76 -3.16
C MET A 52 23.86 -22.40 -1.75
N LEU A 53 22.93 -22.08 -0.83
CA LEU A 53 23.24 -21.88 0.59
C LEU A 53 23.87 -23.13 1.22
N ARG A 54 23.26 -24.31 1.03
CA ARG A 54 23.80 -25.59 1.55
C ARG A 54 25.20 -25.89 1.04
N LYS A 55 25.48 -25.58 -0.25
CA LYS A 55 26.79 -25.82 -0.91
C LYS A 55 27.80 -24.72 -0.60
N LYS A 56 27.48 -23.71 0.20
CA LYS A 56 28.33 -22.53 0.46
C LYS A 56 28.66 -21.72 -0.81
N ASN A 57 27.89 -21.88 -1.87
CA ASN A 57 28.01 -21.04 -3.06
C ASN A 57 27.37 -19.65 -2.85
N ILE A 58 26.57 -19.50 -1.81
CA ILE A 58 26.08 -18.24 -1.26
C ILE A 58 26.41 -18.24 0.23
N VAL A 59 27.10 -17.15 0.66
CA VAL A 59 27.53 -17.01 2.06
C VAL A 59 27.18 -15.63 2.58
N LEU A 60 26.99 -15.53 3.89
CA LEU A 60 26.75 -14.28 4.61
C LEU A 60 27.94 -14.03 5.55
N ASN A 61 28.58 -12.86 5.42
CA ASN A 61 29.76 -12.49 6.21
C ASN A 61 30.88 -13.58 6.20
N GLY A 62 31.07 -14.18 5.02
CA GLY A 62 32.04 -15.26 4.82
C GLY A 62 31.65 -16.62 5.47
N LYS A 63 30.48 -16.73 6.11
CA LYS A 63 30.02 -17.93 6.80
C LYS A 63 28.87 -18.62 6.04
N LYS A 64 28.75 -19.93 6.25
CA LYS A 64 27.57 -20.68 5.76
C LYS A 64 26.33 -20.14 6.44
N ALA A 65 25.29 -19.95 5.62
CA ALA A 65 23.98 -19.50 6.05
C ALA A 65 22.88 -20.49 5.60
N ASP A 66 21.71 -20.46 6.24
CA ASP A 66 20.56 -21.30 5.89
C ASP A 66 19.39 -20.50 5.25
N GLY A 67 19.48 -19.15 5.27
CA GLY A 67 18.50 -18.23 4.72
C GLY A 67 17.50 -17.69 5.74
N SER A 68 17.50 -18.18 6.98
CA SER A 68 16.62 -17.68 8.05
C SER A 68 17.19 -16.44 8.76
N GLU A 69 18.46 -16.16 8.54
CA GLU A 69 19.18 -15.07 9.19
C GLU A 69 18.51 -13.72 8.86
N LYS A 70 18.44 -12.86 9.88
CA LYS A 70 18.01 -11.48 9.70
C LYS A 70 19.22 -10.63 9.30
N LEU A 71 19.14 -9.97 8.15
CA LEU A 71 20.23 -9.15 7.64
C LEU A 71 20.35 -7.85 8.43
N ASN A 72 21.59 -7.43 8.69
CA ASN A 72 21.93 -6.14 9.26
C ASN A 72 22.56 -5.25 8.19
N ALA A 73 22.49 -3.95 8.38
CA ALA A 73 23.22 -3.02 7.54
C ALA A 73 24.73 -3.33 7.56
N ARG A 74 25.37 -3.23 6.41
CA ARG A 74 26.78 -3.57 6.17
C ARG A 74 27.12 -5.06 6.17
N ASP A 75 26.13 -5.97 6.34
CA ASP A 75 26.38 -7.39 6.10
C ASP A 75 26.88 -7.60 4.66
N GLU A 76 27.83 -8.52 4.50
CA GLU A 76 28.43 -8.88 3.22
C GLU A 76 27.81 -10.19 2.69
N VAL A 77 27.19 -10.13 1.51
CA VAL A 77 26.65 -11.29 0.81
C VAL A 77 27.57 -11.62 -0.38
N LYS A 78 28.15 -12.81 -0.39
CA LYS A 78 28.95 -13.29 -1.52
C LYS A 78 28.26 -14.42 -2.26
N LEU A 79 28.21 -14.31 -3.59
CA LEU A 79 27.70 -15.32 -4.50
C LEU A 79 28.85 -15.85 -5.34
N PHE A 80 29.13 -17.15 -5.22
CA PHE A 80 30.08 -17.90 -6.05
C PHE A 80 29.29 -18.64 -7.13
N LEU A 81 28.86 -17.89 -8.14
CA LEU A 81 28.08 -18.38 -9.27
C LEU A 81 28.79 -18.01 -10.57
N ALA A 82 28.66 -18.85 -11.60
CA ALA A 82 29.07 -18.45 -12.95
C ALA A 82 28.22 -17.26 -13.42
N ASP A 83 28.81 -16.32 -14.19
CA ASP A 83 28.11 -15.14 -14.69
C ASP A 83 26.83 -15.50 -15.43
N GLU A 84 26.88 -16.49 -16.34
CA GLU A 84 25.70 -17.00 -17.05
C GLU A 84 24.59 -17.44 -16.11
N THR A 85 24.94 -18.09 -14.99
CA THR A 85 23.96 -18.57 -13.98
C THR A 85 23.36 -17.39 -13.22
N TYR A 86 24.22 -16.44 -12.84
CA TYR A 86 23.77 -15.24 -12.15
C TYR A 86 22.84 -14.41 -13.05
N ASP A 87 23.26 -14.12 -14.29
CA ASP A 87 22.48 -13.29 -15.22
C ASP A 87 21.14 -13.95 -15.56
N LYS A 88 21.15 -15.28 -15.76
CA LYS A 88 19.91 -16.06 -15.95
C LYS A 88 18.93 -15.88 -14.81
N PHE A 89 19.38 -15.93 -13.56
CA PHE A 89 18.51 -15.88 -12.39
C PHE A 89 18.28 -14.49 -11.83
N ALA A 90 19.20 -13.57 -12.08
CA ALA A 90 19.01 -12.17 -11.75
C ALA A 90 17.89 -11.53 -12.58
N GLY A 91 17.67 -12.07 -13.79
CA GLY A 91 16.76 -11.51 -14.78
C GLY A 91 17.33 -10.25 -15.45
N ALA A 92 16.83 -9.92 -16.62
CA ALA A 92 17.19 -8.70 -17.31
C ALA A 92 16.84 -7.47 -16.45
N GLU A 93 17.73 -6.46 -16.47
CA GLU A 93 17.38 -5.13 -15.94
C GLU A 93 16.33 -4.51 -16.86
N VAL A 94 15.08 -4.67 -16.47
CA VAL A 94 13.99 -3.93 -17.12
C VAL A 94 14.07 -2.52 -16.54
N LYS A 95 14.40 -1.54 -17.38
CA LYS A 95 14.24 -0.13 -17.04
C LYS A 95 12.76 0.14 -16.89
N GLU A 96 12.27 0.11 -15.65
CA GLU A 96 10.91 0.50 -15.34
C GLU A 96 10.83 2.03 -15.37
N SER A 97 9.87 2.55 -16.13
CA SER A 97 9.54 3.96 -16.10
C SER A 97 8.44 4.19 -15.07
N PHE A 98 8.67 5.10 -14.14
CA PHE A 98 7.70 5.49 -13.14
C PHE A 98 7.12 6.86 -13.48
N PRO A 99 5.78 7.00 -13.48
CA PRO A 99 5.16 8.29 -13.75
C PRO A 99 5.44 9.25 -12.60
N THR A 100 5.54 10.52 -12.93
CA THR A 100 5.64 11.62 -11.96
C THR A 100 4.36 12.43 -11.97
N THR A 101 3.93 12.86 -10.79
CA THR A 101 2.85 13.82 -10.58
C THR A 101 3.17 14.65 -9.35
N ALA A 102 2.60 15.84 -9.25
CA ALA A 102 2.64 16.58 -8.01
C ALA A 102 1.84 15.80 -6.94
N LEU A 103 2.53 15.27 -5.96
CA LEU A 103 1.92 14.62 -4.80
C LEU A 103 1.67 15.69 -3.73
N ASP A 104 0.47 15.69 -3.16
CA ASP A 104 0.17 16.48 -1.97
C ASP A 104 0.74 15.73 -0.74
N ILE A 105 1.98 16.09 -0.36
CA ILE A 105 2.73 15.47 0.74
C ILE A 105 2.33 16.18 2.03
N VAL A 106 1.71 15.43 2.94
CA VAL A 106 1.26 15.94 4.24
C VAL A 106 2.31 15.73 5.34
N TYR A 107 3.06 14.63 5.23
CA TYR A 107 4.14 14.31 6.16
C TYR A 107 5.21 13.49 5.45
N GLU A 108 6.46 13.79 5.73
CA GLU A 108 7.61 13.02 5.25
C GLU A 108 8.75 13.07 6.26
N ASP A 109 9.34 11.91 6.55
CA ASP A 109 10.60 11.77 7.27
C ASP A 109 11.55 10.81 6.53
N GLU A 110 12.59 10.32 7.19
CA GLU A 110 13.57 9.42 6.58
C GLU A 110 12.96 8.08 6.19
N ASP A 111 12.00 7.56 6.95
CA ASP A 111 11.46 6.21 6.84
C ASP A 111 10.08 6.15 6.16
N ILE A 112 9.25 7.18 6.32
CA ILE A 112 7.84 7.17 5.89
C ILE A 112 7.45 8.40 5.07
N LEU A 113 6.40 8.24 4.29
CA LEU A 113 5.72 9.29 3.53
C LEU A 113 4.22 9.16 3.71
N ILE A 114 3.52 10.27 3.95
CA ILE A 114 2.06 10.33 4.01
C ILE A 114 1.58 11.38 3.03
N ILE A 115 0.73 10.97 2.11
CA ILE A 115 0.15 11.85 1.08
C ILE A 115 -1.34 12.03 1.29
N ASN A 116 -1.87 13.17 0.84
CA ASN A 116 -3.29 13.38 0.64
C ASN A 116 -3.67 12.84 -0.76
N LYS A 117 -4.09 11.59 -0.83
CA LYS A 117 -4.45 10.93 -2.08
C LYS A 117 -5.71 11.57 -2.67
N PRO A 118 -5.73 12.02 -3.93
CA PRO A 118 -6.95 12.50 -4.56
C PRO A 118 -7.94 11.37 -4.83
N ALA A 119 -9.23 11.70 -4.94
CA ALA A 119 -10.23 10.80 -5.48
C ALA A 119 -9.89 10.43 -6.94
N GLY A 120 -10.25 9.22 -7.38
CA GLY A 120 -9.93 8.68 -8.69
C GLY A 120 -8.61 7.93 -8.79
N MET A 121 -7.64 8.20 -7.91
CA MET A 121 -6.35 7.51 -7.88
C MET A 121 -6.45 6.17 -7.15
N LEU A 122 -5.89 5.11 -7.73
CA LEU A 122 -5.74 3.80 -7.05
C LEU A 122 -4.65 3.88 -5.98
N SER A 123 -4.86 3.23 -4.84
CA SER A 123 -3.80 3.07 -3.82
C SER A 123 -2.72 2.09 -4.29
N GLN A 124 -3.13 0.99 -4.91
CA GLN A 124 -2.27 -0.04 -5.50
C GLN A 124 -2.90 -0.50 -6.82
N LYS A 125 -2.08 -1.02 -7.73
CA LYS A 125 -2.54 -1.60 -9.00
C LYS A 125 -3.56 -2.71 -8.75
N ALA A 126 -4.62 -2.73 -9.54
CA ALA A 126 -5.55 -3.83 -9.67
C ALA A 126 -5.19 -4.71 -10.87
N GLN A 127 -4.69 -4.08 -11.95
CA GLN A 127 -4.18 -4.71 -13.17
C GLN A 127 -2.73 -4.28 -13.41
N PRO A 128 -1.92 -5.09 -14.11
CA PRO A 128 -0.51 -4.74 -14.40
C PRO A 128 -0.34 -3.38 -15.11
N SER A 129 -1.30 -3.01 -15.97
CA SER A 129 -1.30 -1.75 -16.73
C SER A 129 -1.73 -0.53 -15.92
N ASP A 130 -2.27 -0.71 -14.72
CA ASP A 130 -2.72 0.42 -13.90
C ASP A 130 -1.55 1.27 -13.42
N ILE A 131 -1.83 2.55 -13.22
CA ILE A 131 -0.98 3.47 -12.48
C ILE A 131 -1.66 3.74 -11.14
N SER A 132 -0.92 3.63 -10.06
CA SER A 132 -1.44 3.84 -8.71
C SER A 132 -0.54 4.77 -7.88
N ALA A 133 -0.98 5.12 -6.68
CA ALA A 133 -0.17 5.91 -5.75
C ALA A 133 1.22 5.31 -5.50
N ASN A 134 1.35 3.97 -5.52
CA ASN A 134 2.66 3.31 -5.41
C ASN A 134 3.64 3.77 -6.51
N GLU A 135 3.19 3.76 -7.77
CA GLU A 135 4.05 4.16 -8.90
C GLU A 135 4.41 5.63 -8.84
N TYR A 136 3.47 6.49 -8.45
CA TYR A 136 3.74 7.92 -8.27
C TYR A 136 4.70 8.19 -7.11
N ILE A 137 4.57 7.48 -5.99
CA ILE A 137 5.49 7.59 -4.85
C ILE A 137 6.90 7.14 -5.24
N ILE A 138 7.04 6.03 -5.96
CA ILE A 138 8.35 5.58 -6.45
C ILE A 138 8.93 6.63 -7.41
N GLY A 139 8.14 7.16 -8.34
CA GLY A 139 8.56 8.23 -9.26
C GLY A 139 9.05 9.48 -8.53
N TYR A 140 8.33 9.92 -7.50
CA TYR A 140 8.72 11.04 -6.64
C TYR A 140 10.06 10.77 -5.93
N LEU A 141 10.23 9.60 -5.32
CA LEU A 141 11.45 9.24 -4.59
C LEU A 141 12.68 9.11 -5.50
N LEU A 142 12.50 8.66 -6.74
CA LEU A 142 13.55 8.63 -7.76
C LEU A 142 13.92 10.06 -8.21
N GLN A 143 12.94 10.91 -8.47
CA GLN A 143 13.14 12.30 -8.88
C GLN A 143 13.80 13.13 -7.80
N SER A 144 13.43 12.96 -6.54
CA SER A 144 14.06 13.62 -5.38
C SER A 144 15.41 13.04 -4.99
N ARG A 145 15.88 11.97 -5.66
CA ARG A 145 17.10 11.22 -5.36
C ARG A 145 17.10 10.56 -3.96
N ALA A 146 15.98 10.47 -3.30
CA ALA A 146 15.82 9.72 -2.04
C ALA A 146 15.88 8.20 -2.28
N LEU A 147 15.68 7.75 -3.53
CA LEU A 147 15.76 6.37 -3.97
C LEU A 147 16.60 6.31 -5.27
N LYS A 148 17.36 5.24 -5.46
CA LYS A 148 18.06 4.94 -6.72
C LYS A 148 17.37 3.79 -7.44
N GLU A 149 17.38 3.77 -8.77
CA GLU A 149 16.82 2.67 -9.56
C GLU A 149 17.38 1.30 -9.14
N THR A 150 18.69 1.26 -8.81
CA THR A 150 19.35 0.04 -8.32
C THR A 150 18.76 -0.51 -7.02
N ASP A 151 18.17 0.35 -6.17
CA ASP A 151 17.57 -0.04 -4.89
C ASP A 151 16.26 -0.79 -5.10
N LEU A 152 15.53 -0.50 -6.19
CA LEU A 152 14.26 -1.14 -6.53
C LEU A 152 14.38 -2.65 -6.75
N ARG A 153 15.60 -3.14 -6.97
CA ARG A 153 15.88 -4.56 -7.14
C ARG A 153 15.62 -5.35 -5.85
N THR A 154 15.97 -4.78 -4.71
CA THR A 154 15.96 -5.46 -3.41
C THR A 154 14.91 -4.91 -2.46
N PHE A 155 14.51 -3.65 -2.65
CA PHE A 155 13.45 -3.00 -1.88
C PHE A 155 12.62 -2.10 -2.80
N ARG A 156 11.29 -2.15 -2.62
CA ARG A 156 10.34 -1.23 -3.27
C ARG A 156 9.53 -0.52 -2.22
N PRO A 157 9.54 0.82 -2.18
CA PRO A 157 8.59 1.61 -1.42
C PRO A 157 7.16 1.17 -1.71
N SER A 158 6.31 1.15 -0.70
CA SER A 158 4.92 0.71 -0.87
C SER A 158 3.99 1.37 0.13
N VAL A 159 2.74 1.55 -0.28
CA VAL A 159 1.69 2.02 0.62
C VAL A 159 1.36 0.95 1.68
N CYS A 160 1.09 1.40 2.91
CA CYS A 160 0.83 0.55 4.06
C CYS A 160 -0.66 0.41 4.39
N ASN A 161 -1.48 1.40 4.04
CA ASN A 161 -2.94 1.31 4.08
C ASN A 161 -3.52 1.44 2.68
N ARG A 162 -4.81 1.18 2.56
CA ARG A 162 -5.53 1.32 1.29
C ARG A 162 -6.74 2.20 1.47
N LEU A 163 -6.97 3.06 0.52
CA LEU A 163 -8.21 3.77 0.31
C LEU A 163 -8.85 3.25 -0.98
N ASP A 164 -10.17 3.26 -1.05
CA ASP A 164 -10.87 2.98 -2.31
C ASP A 164 -10.41 3.98 -3.39
N ARG A 165 -10.55 3.62 -4.67
CA ARG A 165 -10.16 4.52 -5.79
C ARG A 165 -10.69 5.92 -5.59
N ASN A 166 -11.97 6.05 -5.27
CA ASN A 166 -12.68 7.31 -5.18
C ASN A 166 -12.76 7.90 -3.76
N THR A 167 -12.10 7.31 -2.78
CA THR A 167 -11.90 7.88 -1.44
C THR A 167 -10.62 8.69 -1.44
N SER A 168 -10.69 9.93 -1.01
CA SER A 168 -9.54 10.83 -0.85
C SER A 168 -8.96 10.78 0.56
N GLY A 169 -7.79 11.39 0.76
CA GLY A 169 -7.18 11.60 2.07
C GLY A 169 -5.92 10.80 2.35
N LEU A 170 -5.60 10.64 3.61
CA LEU A 170 -4.32 10.15 4.11
C LEU A 170 -4.00 8.73 3.67
N LEU A 171 -2.96 8.59 2.88
CA LEU A 171 -2.38 7.35 2.41
C LEU A 171 -0.92 7.28 2.86
N THR A 172 -0.58 6.28 3.67
CA THR A 172 0.76 6.10 4.24
C THR A 172 1.61 5.16 3.41
N ALA A 173 2.89 5.43 3.29
CA ALA A 173 3.85 4.60 2.57
C ALA A 173 5.17 4.48 3.34
N GLY A 174 5.82 3.33 3.26
CA GLY A 174 7.19 3.14 3.73
C GLY A 174 8.18 3.48 2.62
N LYS A 175 9.09 4.43 2.89
CA LYS A 175 10.21 4.81 2.02
C LYS A 175 11.38 3.84 2.18
N THR A 176 11.52 3.27 3.36
CA THR A 176 12.52 2.25 3.73
C THR A 176 11.83 0.96 4.15
N LEU A 177 12.60 -0.14 4.19
CA LEU A 177 12.06 -1.40 4.69
C LEU A 177 11.61 -1.28 6.15
N LYS A 178 12.37 -0.56 6.97
CA LYS A 178 12.05 -0.27 8.38
C LYS A 178 10.71 0.47 8.47
N GLY A 179 10.57 1.60 7.77
CA GLY A 179 9.32 2.36 7.75
C GLY A 179 8.12 1.56 7.26
N LEU A 180 8.32 0.72 6.22
CA LEU A 180 7.28 -0.18 5.72
C LEU A 180 6.84 -1.21 6.77
N GLN A 181 7.79 -1.81 7.50
CA GLN A 181 7.52 -2.80 8.55
C GLN A 181 6.83 -2.16 9.75
N ASP A 182 7.35 -1.04 10.25
CA ASP A 182 6.85 -0.33 11.41
C ASP A 182 5.41 0.18 11.17
N LEU A 183 5.15 0.83 10.03
CA LEU A 183 3.80 1.27 9.66
C LEU A 183 2.84 0.09 9.49
N SER A 184 3.28 -0.99 8.81
CA SER A 184 2.44 -2.16 8.59
C SER A 184 2.07 -2.84 9.91
N GLU A 185 3.02 -2.94 10.85
CA GLU A 185 2.78 -3.51 12.17
C GLU A 185 1.84 -2.65 13.01
N THR A 186 2.05 -1.33 13.03
CA THR A 186 1.23 -0.35 13.74
C THR A 186 -0.22 -0.36 13.23
N LEU A 187 -0.40 -0.41 11.90
CA LEU A 187 -1.72 -0.51 11.28
C LEU A 187 -2.39 -1.87 11.55
N LYS A 188 -1.61 -2.97 11.54
CA LYS A 188 -2.11 -4.33 11.85
C LYS A 188 -2.55 -4.45 13.31
N LYS A 189 -1.79 -3.87 14.23
CA LYS A 189 -2.12 -3.82 15.66
C LYS A 189 -3.25 -2.82 15.97
N ARG A 190 -3.68 -2.01 14.99
CA ARG A 190 -4.71 -0.97 15.12
C ARG A 190 -4.38 0.08 16.19
N THR A 191 -3.11 0.38 16.38
CA THR A 191 -2.67 1.41 17.32
C THR A 191 -2.74 2.82 16.71
N VAL A 192 -2.97 2.94 15.40
CA VAL A 192 -3.28 4.19 14.71
C VAL A 192 -4.79 4.37 14.66
N LYS A 193 -5.28 5.46 15.24
CA LYS A 193 -6.68 5.88 15.08
C LYS A 193 -6.85 6.58 13.74
N LYS A 194 -7.87 6.20 12.99
CA LYS A 194 -8.16 6.71 11.64
C LYS A 194 -9.54 7.34 11.62
N TYR A 195 -9.58 8.62 11.29
CA TYR A 195 -10.81 9.39 11.21
C TYR A 195 -11.09 9.83 9.78
N TYR A 196 -12.36 9.74 9.42
CA TYR A 196 -12.85 10.11 8.11
C TYR A 196 -13.93 11.18 8.26
N LEU A 197 -13.99 12.11 7.32
CA LEU A 197 -15.15 12.95 7.11
C LEU A 197 -16.02 12.31 6.04
N CYS A 198 -17.33 12.32 6.22
CA CYS A 198 -18.25 11.95 5.16
C CYS A 198 -19.56 12.74 5.26
N LEU A 199 -20.13 13.08 4.10
CA LEU A 199 -21.46 13.67 3.99
C LEU A 199 -22.45 12.56 3.65
N VAL A 200 -23.44 12.35 4.50
CA VAL A 200 -24.44 11.27 4.36
C VAL A 200 -25.85 11.82 4.18
N ALA A 201 -26.70 11.04 3.53
CA ALA A 201 -28.12 11.35 3.40
C ALA A 201 -28.87 11.19 4.71
N GLY A 202 -29.77 12.11 5.01
CA GLY A 202 -30.62 12.12 6.19
C GLY A 202 -29.98 12.76 7.42
N CYS A 203 -30.81 13.02 8.41
CA CYS A 203 -30.42 13.67 9.66
C CYS A 203 -29.98 12.64 10.71
N ILE A 204 -28.74 12.73 11.14
CA ILE A 204 -28.19 11.95 12.27
C ILE A 204 -27.85 12.93 13.38
N THR A 205 -28.50 12.78 14.53
CA THR A 205 -28.39 13.73 15.66
C THR A 205 -27.59 13.17 16.85
N ALA A 206 -27.22 11.90 16.82
CA ALA A 206 -26.51 11.25 17.93
C ALA A 206 -25.35 10.38 17.44
N PRO A 207 -24.25 10.29 18.20
CA PRO A 207 -23.15 9.39 17.89
C PRO A 207 -23.61 7.93 18.06
N GLN A 208 -22.99 7.04 17.29
CA GLN A 208 -23.22 5.60 17.41
C GLN A 208 -21.95 4.79 17.20
N HIS A 209 -21.91 3.63 17.84
CA HIS A 209 -20.94 2.58 17.62
C HIS A 209 -21.60 1.42 16.90
N LEU A 210 -21.28 1.24 15.63
CA LEU A 210 -21.84 0.18 14.79
C LEU A 210 -20.96 -1.06 14.83
N LYS A 211 -21.56 -2.21 15.08
CA LYS A 211 -20.94 -3.53 14.98
C LYS A 211 -21.72 -4.39 14.00
N GLY A 212 -21.02 -5.19 13.22
CA GLY A 212 -21.65 -6.08 12.26
C GLY A 212 -20.66 -7.06 11.64
N TYR A 213 -21.16 -7.80 10.68
CA TYR A 213 -20.39 -8.79 9.94
C TYR A 213 -20.43 -8.44 8.45
N LEU A 214 -19.26 -8.30 7.84
CA LEU A 214 -19.11 -7.94 6.45
C LEU A 214 -18.88 -9.20 5.62
N MET A 215 -19.73 -9.40 4.62
CA MET A 215 -19.62 -10.44 3.60
C MET A 215 -19.30 -9.80 2.26
N LYS A 216 -18.42 -10.43 1.48
CA LYS A 216 -18.01 -9.95 0.16
C LYS A 216 -18.71 -10.74 -0.94
N ASP A 217 -19.37 -10.04 -1.87
CA ASP A 217 -19.75 -10.58 -3.17
C ASP A 217 -18.64 -10.25 -4.17
N GLU A 218 -17.87 -11.27 -4.55
CA GLU A 218 -16.76 -11.10 -5.48
C GLU A 218 -17.22 -10.79 -6.91
N ARG A 219 -18.39 -11.31 -7.32
CA ARG A 219 -18.93 -11.13 -8.68
C ARG A 219 -19.32 -9.68 -8.92
N GLN A 220 -19.95 -9.05 -7.93
CA GLN A 220 -20.38 -7.66 -8.01
C GLN A 220 -19.34 -6.68 -7.45
N ASN A 221 -18.24 -7.17 -6.88
CA ASN A 221 -17.27 -6.37 -6.13
C ASN A 221 -17.96 -5.45 -5.10
N ARG A 222 -18.97 -5.98 -4.40
CA ARG A 222 -19.75 -5.33 -3.33
C ARG A 222 -19.57 -6.06 -2.02
N VAL A 223 -19.88 -5.37 -0.93
CA VAL A 223 -19.95 -5.97 0.39
C VAL A 223 -21.32 -5.72 0.99
N PHE A 224 -21.77 -6.66 1.80
CA PHE A 224 -23.04 -6.60 2.51
C PHE A 224 -22.78 -6.71 4.01
N ILE A 225 -23.63 -6.04 4.79
CA ILE A 225 -23.54 -6.06 6.25
C ILE A 225 -24.65 -6.96 6.78
N SER A 226 -24.27 -7.92 7.63
CA SER A 226 -25.19 -8.78 8.38
C SER A 226 -25.06 -8.50 9.87
N LYS A 227 -26.17 -8.66 10.59
CA LYS A 227 -26.15 -8.67 12.07
C LYS A 227 -25.70 -10.03 12.61
N GLU A 228 -25.89 -11.09 11.84
CA GLU A 228 -25.54 -12.45 12.21
C GLU A 228 -24.19 -12.87 11.66
N LYS A 229 -23.43 -13.62 12.47
CA LYS A 229 -22.14 -14.16 12.08
C LYS A 229 -22.36 -15.39 11.21
N THR A 230 -21.81 -15.36 9.99
CA THR A 230 -21.67 -16.53 9.11
C THR A 230 -20.20 -16.97 9.05
N ALA A 231 -19.95 -18.16 8.50
CA ALA A 231 -18.59 -18.75 8.49
C ALA A 231 -17.54 -17.84 7.84
N ASP A 232 -17.88 -17.14 6.74
CA ASP A 232 -16.95 -16.31 5.97
C ASP A 232 -17.10 -14.80 6.27
N ALA A 233 -17.93 -14.42 7.23
CA ALA A 233 -18.17 -13.03 7.55
C ALA A 233 -17.09 -12.46 8.48
N LEU A 234 -16.59 -11.28 8.13
CA LEU A 234 -15.58 -10.57 8.89
C LEU A 234 -16.21 -9.58 9.85
N CYS A 235 -15.91 -9.70 11.14
CA CYS A 235 -16.34 -8.71 12.13
C CYS A 235 -15.82 -7.32 11.77
N ILE A 236 -16.69 -6.34 11.83
CA ILE A 236 -16.42 -4.93 11.56
C ILE A 236 -16.95 -4.04 12.67
N GLU A 237 -16.21 -2.97 12.95
CA GLU A 237 -16.56 -1.95 13.91
C GLU A 237 -16.26 -0.56 13.34
N THR A 238 -17.25 0.34 13.50
CA THR A 238 -17.21 1.73 13.02
C THR A 238 -17.91 2.61 14.04
N GLU A 239 -17.25 3.65 14.52
CA GLU A 239 -17.88 4.68 15.33
C GLU A 239 -18.10 5.92 14.48
N TYR A 240 -19.17 6.65 14.73
CA TYR A 240 -19.36 7.96 14.13
C TYR A 240 -20.00 8.93 15.11
N GLU A 241 -19.72 10.20 14.87
CA GLU A 241 -20.37 11.33 15.53
C GLU A 241 -20.78 12.38 14.49
N PRO A 242 -21.97 12.98 14.61
CA PRO A 242 -22.38 14.09 13.78
C PRO A 242 -21.58 15.33 14.16
N LEU A 243 -20.95 15.96 13.15
CA LEU A 243 -20.30 17.26 13.32
C LEU A 243 -21.28 18.40 13.04
N GLU A 244 -22.04 18.28 11.93
CA GLU A 244 -23.02 19.25 11.52
C GLU A 244 -24.23 18.54 10.90
N VAL A 245 -25.42 18.95 11.32
CA VAL A 245 -26.69 18.40 10.81
C VAL A 245 -27.37 19.47 9.99
N TYR A 246 -27.59 19.19 8.70
CA TYR A 246 -28.31 20.05 7.77
C TYR A 246 -29.74 19.53 7.55
N GLN A 247 -30.50 20.16 6.67
CA GLN A 247 -31.91 19.82 6.46
C GLN A 247 -32.17 18.36 6.09
N ASP A 248 -31.35 17.81 5.17
CA ASP A 248 -31.53 16.46 4.60
C ASP A 248 -30.22 15.65 4.49
N VAL A 249 -29.13 16.19 5.01
CA VAL A 249 -27.81 15.53 5.07
C VAL A 249 -27.09 15.82 6.37
N THR A 250 -26.12 14.99 6.71
CA THR A 250 -25.28 15.16 7.92
C THR A 250 -23.82 15.01 7.56
N LEU A 251 -22.99 15.94 8.05
CA LEU A 251 -21.54 15.79 8.06
C LEU A 251 -21.14 14.95 9.27
N LEU A 252 -20.53 13.81 9.04
CA LEU A 252 -20.06 12.89 10.08
C LEU A 252 -18.54 12.89 10.19
N GLN A 253 -18.04 12.79 11.42
CA GLN A 253 -16.74 12.24 11.71
C GLN A 253 -16.89 10.75 11.98
N VAL A 254 -16.12 9.93 11.26
CA VAL A 254 -16.16 8.47 11.39
C VAL A 254 -14.82 7.95 11.87
N HIS A 255 -14.80 7.24 13.01
CA HIS A 255 -13.63 6.51 13.49
C HIS A 255 -13.66 5.07 12.94
N LEU A 256 -12.70 4.74 12.08
CA LEU A 256 -12.57 3.42 11.48
C LEU A 256 -11.75 2.49 12.37
N ILE A 257 -12.39 1.69 13.21
CA ILE A 257 -11.76 0.74 14.13
C ILE A 257 -11.19 -0.47 13.37
N THR A 258 -12.02 -1.10 12.55
CA THR A 258 -11.60 -2.14 11.59
C THR A 258 -11.51 -1.54 10.19
N GLY A 259 -10.63 -2.06 9.32
CA GLY A 259 -10.40 -1.49 7.98
C GLY A 259 -10.64 -2.53 6.88
N ARG A 260 -11.90 -2.86 6.59
CA ARG A 260 -12.27 -3.75 5.47
C ARG A 260 -12.68 -2.93 4.25
N SER A 261 -12.56 -3.55 3.08
CA SER A 261 -12.97 -2.90 1.82
C SER A 261 -14.39 -2.39 1.89
N HIS A 262 -14.63 -1.16 1.46
CA HIS A 262 -15.92 -0.47 1.45
C HIS A 262 -16.64 -0.39 2.82
N GLN A 263 -15.95 -0.65 3.94
CA GLN A 263 -16.60 -0.82 5.25
C GLN A 263 -17.48 0.37 5.64
N ILE A 264 -16.94 1.59 5.68
CA ILE A 264 -17.72 2.79 6.07
C ILE A 264 -18.92 2.97 5.15
N ARG A 265 -18.71 2.82 3.84
CA ARG A 265 -19.72 3.01 2.80
C ARG A 265 -20.91 2.06 2.98
N ALA A 266 -20.62 0.75 3.11
CA ALA A 266 -21.65 -0.26 3.31
C ALA A 266 -22.31 -0.18 4.70
N HIS A 267 -21.52 0.15 5.74
CA HIS A 267 -22.05 0.23 7.11
C HIS A 267 -23.05 1.38 7.25
N LEU A 268 -22.71 2.59 6.76
CA LEU A 268 -23.63 3.73 6.80
C LEU A 268 -24.86 3.51 5.89
N ALA A 269 -24.67 2.91 4.72
CA ALA A 269 -25.83 2.55 3.87
C ALA A 269 -26.76 1.54 4.52
N SER A 270 -26.23 0.57 5.30
CA SER A 270 -27.02 -0.46 5.97
C SER A 270 -27.94 0.08 7.09
N ILE A 271 -27.64 1.28 7.60
CA ILE A 271 -28.47 1.99 8.58
C ILE A 271 -29.35 3.08 7.95
N GLY A 272 -29.42 3.14 6.61
CA GLY A 272 -30.28 4.09 5.89
C GLY A 272 -29.65 5.45 5.60
N HIS A 273 -28.36 5.64 5.90
CA HIS A 273 -27.64 6.91 5.71
C HIS A 273 -26.47 6.74 4.71
N PRO A 274 -26.75 6.49 3.42
CA PRO A 274 -25.69 6.30 2.43
C PRO A 274 -24.91 7.59 2.19
N ILE A 275 -23.62 7.43 1.85
CA ILE A 275 -22.74 8.55 1.54
C ILE A 275 -23.15 9.20 0.23
N ILE A 276 -23.17 10.54 0.19
CA ILE A 276 -23.46 11.33 -1.00
C ILE A 276 -22.38 11.09 -2.06
N GLY A 277 -22.77 10.90 -3.32
CA GLY A 277 -21.88 10.64 -4.43
C GLY A 277 -21.40 9.18 -4.54
N ASP A 278 -21.83 8.30 -3.64
CA ASP A 278 -21.48 6.88 -3.70
C ASP A 278 -22.30 6.17 -4.78
N SER A 279 -21.62 5.74 -5.87
CA SER A 279 -22.25 5.05 -6.99
C SER A 279 -22.64 3.60 -6.71
N LYS A 280 -22.11 2.98 -5.62
CA LYS A 280 -22.37 1.58 -5.28
C LYS A 280 -23.41 1.41 -4.18
N TYR A 281 -23.35 2.23 -3.16
CA TYR A 281 -24.18 2.13 -1.93
C TYR A 281 -25.06 3.35 -1.74
N GLY A 282 -24.89 4.40 -2.55
CA GLY A 282 -25.63 5.66 -2.46
C GLY A 282 -27.04 5.60 -3.02
N ASN A 283 -27.77 6.70 -2.84
CA ASN A 283 -29.07 6.93 -3.44
C ASN A 283 -28.88 7.72 -4.75
N GLU A 284 -29.33 7.16 -5.87
CA GLU A 284 -29.11 7.75 -7.20
C GLU A 284 -29.77 9.14 -7.36
N LYS A 285 -30.98 9.33 -6.80
CA LYS A 285 -31.69 10.61 -6.86
C LYS A 285 -30.91 11.71 -6.12
N ILE A 286 -30.45 11.40 -4.90
CA ILE A 286 -29.68 12.34 -4.09
C ILE A 286 -28.31 12.59 -4.74
N ASN A 287 -27.66 11.55 -5.26
CA ASN A 287 -26.38 11.68 -5.96
C ASN A 287 -26.50 12.58 -7.21
N HIS A 288 -27.59 12.41 -7.97
CA HIS A 288 -27.85 13.26 -9.13
C HIS A 288 -28.07 14.71 -8.70
N PHE A 289 -28.89 14.94 -7.67
CA PHE A 289 -29.19 16.28 -7.13
C PHE A 289 -27.92 17.02 -6.71
N TYR A 290 -27.01 16.37 -5.96
CA TYR A 290 -25.75 16.98 -5.53
C TYR A 290 -24.78 17.18 -6.68
N ARG A 291 -24.74 16.26 -7.64
CA ARG A 291 -23.87 16.37 -8.82
C ARG A 291 -24.19 17.61 -9.64
N GLU A 292 -25.45 17.86 -9.93
CA GLU A 292 -25.90 19.03 -10.71
C GLU A 292 -25.58 20.37 -10.04
N ARG A 293 -25.61 20.40 -8.69
CA ARG A 293 -25.45 21.64 -7.93
C ARG A 293 -24.03 21.92 -7.46
N THR A 294 -23.26 20.88 -7.20
CA THR A 294 -21.94 21.01 -6.56
C THR A 294 -20.81 20.43 -7.41
N GLY A 295 -21.16 19.68 -8.47
CA GLY A 295 -20.16 19.00 -9.32
C GLY A 295 -19.57 17.73 -8.70
N VAL A 296 -20.11 17.22 -7.59
CA VAL A 296 -19.65 15.99 -6.93
C VAL A 296 -19.70 14.78 -7.87
N LYS A 297 -18.57 14.13 -8.08
CA LYS A 297 -18.41 12.97 -8.98
C LYS A 297 -18.22 11.64 -8.23
N HIS A 298 -17.77 11.71 -7.00
CA HIS A 298 -17.36 10.54 -6.20
C HIS A 298 -17.97 10.60 -4.80
N GLN A 299 -17.90 9.49 -4.07
CA GLN A 299 -18.34 9.45 -2.68
C GLN A 299 -17.63 10.52 -1.84
N LEU A 300 -18.39 11.35 -1.15
CA LEU A 300 -17.90 12.34 -0.21
C LEU A 300 -17.42 11.62 1.07
N LEU A 301 -16.30 10.94 0.94
CA LEU A 301 -15.59 10.20 1.98
C LEU A 301 -14.10 10.56 1.91
N HIS A 302 -13.58 11.11 3.00
CA HIS A 302 -12.22 11.64 3.07
C HIS A 302 -11.51 11.17 4.34
N ALA A 303 -10.38 10.48 4.21
CA ALA A 303 -9.51 10.07 5.32
C ALA A 303 -8.72 11.28 5.81
N TYR A 304 -9.28 12.07 6.74
CA TYR A 304 -8.76 13.39 7.04
C TYR A 304 -7.76 13.44 8.19
N ARG A 305 -7.82 12.48 9.14
CA ARG A 305 -6.96 12.51 10.32
C ARG A 305 -6.47 11.12 10.72
N MET A 306 -5.18 11.03 11.04
CA MET A 306 -4.55 9.86 11.65
C MET A 306 -3.83 10.28 12.94
N ILE A 307 -4.07 9.52 14.03
CA ILE A 307 -3.39 9.72 15.32
C ILE A 307 -2.59 8.47 15.63
N PHE A 308 -1.28 8.61 15.69
CA PHE A 308 -0.33 7.54 15.99
C PHE A 308 -0.18 7.34 17.51
N ALA A 309 0.32 6.15 17.90
CA ALA A 309 0.51 5.81 19.32
C ALA A 309 1.56 6.71 20.04
N ASP A 310 2.48 7.30 19.28
CA ASP A 310 3.49 8.26 19.79
C ASP A 310 2.94 9.69 19.96
N GLY A 311 1.65 9.91 19.70
CA GLY A 311 0.97 11.19 19.82
C GLY A 311 1.03 12.05 18.56
N ARG A 312 1.74 11.65 17.51
CA ARG A 312 1.70 12.37 16.21
C ARG A 312 0.29 12.37 15.65
N CYS A 313 -0.17 13.56 15.27
CA CYS A 313 -1.43 13.78 14.57
C CYS A 313 -1.13 14.31 13.16
N VAL A 314 -1.63 13.64 12.13
CA VAL A 314 -1.48 14.04 10.73
C VAL A 314 -2.87 14.28 10.17
N GLU A 315 -3.06 15.42 9.51
CA GLU A 315 -4.34 15.83 8.94
C GLU A 315 -4.18 16.21 7.47
N ALA A 316 -5.19 15.89 6.67
CA ALA A 316 -5.30 16.28 5.27
C ALA A 316 -6.59 17.05 5.06
N ALA A 317 -6.52 18.15 4.32
CA ALA A 317 -7.68 18.93 3.94
C ALA A 317 -8.57 18.16 2.93
N PRO A 318 -9.91 18.21 3.08
CA PRO A 318 -10.82 17.68 2.09
C PRO A 318 -10.66 18.39 0.73
N PRO A 319 -10.95 17.69 -0.39
CA PRO A 319 -10.90 18.29 -1.71
C PRO A 319 -12.02 19.32 -1.92
N ASP A 320 -11.83 20.20 -2.91
CA ASP A 320 -12.73 21.32 -3.17
C ASP A 320 -14.19 20.92 -3.42
N ASP A 321 -14.42 19.80 -4.11
CA ASP A 321 -15.78 19.30 -4.36
C ASP A 321 -16.49 18.87 -3.08
N PHE A 322 -15.75 18.34 -2.11
CA PHE A 322 -16.25 18.03 -0.78
C PHE A 322 -16.67 19.32 -0.04
N ASN A 323 -15.79 20.33 -0.03
CA ASN A 323 -16.07 21.60 0.62
C ASN A 323 -17.25 22.34 -0.03
N LYS A 324 -17.36 22.31 -1.37
CA LYS A 324 -18.51 22.87 -2.10
C LYS A 324 -19.82 22.19 -1.70
N ALA A 325 -19.82 20.87 -1.51
CA ALA A 325 -21.01 20.15 -1.09
C ALA A 325 -21.45 20.52 0.35
N ILE A 326 -20.50 20.72 1.26
CA ILE A 326 -20.78 21.21 2.63
C ILE A 326 -21.36 22.63 2.56
N CYS A 327 -20.72 23.54 1.83
CA CYS A 327 -21.20 24.92 1.67
C CYS A 327 -22.64 24.96 1.11
N TYR A 328 -22.91 24.15 0.10
CA TYR A 328 -24.26 24.02 -0.47
C TYR A 328 -25.28 23.51 0.57
N ALA A 329 -24.96 22.47 1.34
CA ALA A 329 -25.81 21.94 2.37
C ALA A 329 -26.12 22.99 3.46
N ASN A 330 -25.11 23.79 3.87
CA ASN A 330 -25.26 24.86 4.85
C ASN A 330 -26.14 26.00 4.36
N GLN A 331 -26.01 26.45 3.11
CA GLN A 331 -26.83 27.52 2.54
C GLN A 331 -28.32 27.17 2.54
N ASN A 332 -28.67 25.92 2.18
CA ASN A 332 -30.05 25.47 2.16
C ASN A 332 -30.66 25.26 3.57
N ALA A 333 -29.81 25.15 4.61
CA ALA A 333 -30.30 25.12 6.00
C ALA A 333 -30.66 26.51 6.54
N THR A 334 -30.20 27.59 5.92
CA THR A 334 -30.38 28.98 6.39
C THR A 334 -31.51 29.74 5.65
N GLU A 335 -32.04 29.20 4.55
CA GLU A 335 -33.12 29.86 3.76
C GLU A 335 -34.54 29.55 4.24
N GLN A 336 -34.71 28.98 5.43
CA GLN A 336 -35.99 28.78 6.15
C GLN A 336 -35.97 29.43 7.54
#